data_505ac49868ac6f866c08fe58b9c47557
#
_entry.id   505ac49868ac6f866c08fe58b9c47557
#
_cell.length_a   1.000
_cell.length_b   1.000
_cell.length_c   1.000
_cell.angle_alpha   90.00
_cell.angle_beta   90.00
_cell.angle_gamma   90.00
#
_symmetry.space_group_name_H-M   'P 1'
#
loop_
_entity.id
_entity.type
_entity.pdbx_description
1 polymer ?
#
loop_
_entity_poly.entity_id
_entity_poly.type
_entity_poly.pdbx_seq_one_letter_code
_entity_poly.pdbx_strand_id
1 'polypeptide(L)'
;MKQFPIRLRLARYIMGLSLGKLSEKMGYVITKQSLSRYEAGIMKPKSDVLATLASALDISTAYFEGTSMVLDVPMLRSSSNTSLSEEELVEIEALLSFKAEQYLRTERQIGMQAHFNNPLEGVCVSNLEEVIEAADLLRAQWRCGDGPIPSVLRLMERKGIKVLNASLPDQVVGLSTWADKIHPLVLIDMGSEKTNCERLRFTACHELGHLLLTFPDGAKVEQLCNQFASFFLFPRRTFKEEIGGDFRESLALEELIDLRELYGVSIAAQVHEAWDLRLISRQHYDWWYEELIKKNVKEEGWGSYRFPETLGREKRMRAIVKVC
;
A
#
# COMPACT_ATOMS: atom_id res chain seq x y z
N MET A 1 25.50 1.91 11.54
CA MET A 1 25.07 2.32 12.90
C MET A 1 24.58 3.78 13.04
N LYS A 2 24.64 4.64 12.00
CA LYS A 2 24.02 5.98 12.06
C LYS A 2 22.48 5.93 12.27
N GLN A 3 21.83 4.90 11.80
CA GLN A 3 20.37 4.72 11.87
C GLN A 3 19.89 3.97 13.14
N PHE A 4 20.77 3.44 13.96
CA PHE A 4 20.44 2.68 15.16
C PHE A 4 19.46 3.40 16.11
N PRO A 5 19.64 4.70 16.44
CA PRO A 5 18.75 5.41 17.35
C PRO A 5 17.31 5.45 16.82
N ILE A 6 17.13 5.75 15.53
CA ILE A 6 15.83 5.81 14.85
C ILE A 6 15.18 4.44 14.86
N ARG A 7 15.92 3.40 14.45
CA ARG A 7 15.44 2.01 14.38
C ARG A 7 15.03 1.47 15.75
N LEU A 8 15.80 1.76 16.81
CA LEU A 8 15.44 1.37 18.17
C LEU A 8 14.16 2.06 18.65
N ARG A 9 14.07 3.36 18.46
CA ARG A 9 12.89 4.16 18.81
C ARG A 9 11.65 3.64 18.12
N LEU A 10 11.70 3.44 16.80
CA LEU A 10 10.59 2.95 15.98
C LEU A 10 10.17 1.54 16.39
N ALA A 11 11.11 0.60 16.52
CA ALA A 11 10.81 -0.77 16.97
C ALA A 11 10.08 -0.78 18.30
N ARG A 12 10.55 0.01 19.28
CA ARG A 12 9.88 0.14 20.58
C ARG A 12 8.47 0.72 20.46
N TYR A 13 8.28 1.78 19.67
CA TYR A 13 6.95 2.39 19.46
C TYR A 13 5.98 1.45 18.78
N ILE A 14 6.41 0.76 17.74
CA ILE A 14 5.58 -0.24 17.03
C ILE A 14 5.14 -1.36 17.95
N MET A 15 6.00 -1.78 18.89
CA MET A 15 5.68 -2.77 19.91
C MET A 15 4.84 -2.20 21.07
N GLY A 16 4.49 -0.93 21.05
CA GLY A 16 3.70 -0.26 22.10
C GLY A 16 4.41 -0.20 23.46
N LEU A 17 5.75 -0.23 23.46
CA LEU A 17 6.54 -0.28 24.69
C LEU A 17 7.01 1.12 25.11
N SER A 18 6.82 1.46 26.41
CA SER A 18 7.56 2.56 27.01
C SER A 18 9.03 2.14 27.25
N LEU A 19 9.91 3.12 27.46
CA LEU A 19 11.33 2.81 27.83
C LEU A 19 11.41 1.94 29.10
N GLY A 20 10.51 2.15 30.05
CA GLY A 20 10.42 1.33 31.27
C GLY A 20 10.00 -0.11 30.97
N LYS A 21 8.96 -0.30 30.16
CA LYS A 21 8.49 -1.64 29.76
C LYS A 21 9.52 -2.38 28.90
N LEU A 22 10.28 -1.66 28.05
CA LEU A 22 11.38 -2.30 27.31
C LEU A 22 12.49 -2.72 28.26
N SER A 23 12.89 -1.89 29.24
CA SER A 23 13.86 -2.24 30.27
C SER A 23 13.43 -3.47 31.08
N GLU A 24 12.15 -3.54 31.47
CA GLU A 24 11.56 -4.69 32.16
C GLU A 24 11.60 -5.96 31.30
N LYS A 25 11.20 -5.86 30.03
CA LYS A 25 11.25 -6.99 29.09
C LYS A 25 12.67 -7.52 28.84
N MET A 26 13.68 -6.66 29.02
CA MET A 26 15.10 -7.01 29.00
C MET A 26 15.62 -7.55 30.36
N GLY A 27 14.76 -7.81 31.33
CA GLY A 27 15.17 -8.25 32.67
C GLY A 27 15.98 -7.21 33.44
N TYR A 28 15.75 -5.91 33.15
CA TYR A 28 16.48 -4.75 33.73
C TYR A 28 18.00 -4.77 33.51
N VAL A 29 18.49 -5.55 32.52
CA VAL A 29 19.90 -5.53 32.10
C VAL A 29 20.34 -4.14 31.68
N ILE A 30 19.42 -3.34 31.12
CA ILE A 30 19.64 -1.95 30.72
C ILE A 30 18.57 -1.06 31.32
N THR A 31 19.00 0.05 31.94
CA THR A 31 18.08 1.02 32.55
C THR A 31 17.33 1.84 31.49
N LYS A 32 16.16 2.39 31.84
CA LYS A 32 15.42 3.30 30.99
C LYS A 32 16.24 4.55 30.57
N GLN A 33 17.14 5.02 31.44
CA GLN A 33 18.02 6.16 31.13
C GLN A 33 19.03 5.79 30.03
N SER A 34 19.61 4.57 30.10
CA SER A 34 20.54 4.09 29.07
C SER A 34 19.81 3.89 27.74
N LEU A 35 18.59 3.33 27.75
CA LEU A 35 17.75 3.22 26.56
C LEU A 35 17.45 4.58 25.94
N SER A 36 17.10 5.58 26.75
CA SER A 36 16.90 6.96 26.29
C SER A 36 18.13 7.54 25.61
N ARG A 37 19.34 7.29 26.16
CA ARG A 37 20.61 7.73 25.57
C ARG A 37 20.94 7.00 24.28
N TYR A 38 20.52 5.74 24.13
CA TYR A 38 20.62 4.98 22.88
C TYR A 38 19.71 5.58 21.80
N GLU A 39 18.46 5.89 22.14
CA GLU A 39 17.50 6.50 21.20
C GLU A 39 17.87 7.95 20.84
N ALA A 40 18.59 8.65 21.71
CA ALA A 40 19.14 9.98 21.43
C ALA A 40 20.46 9.95 20.66
N GLY A 41 21.02 8.77 20.37
CA GLY A 41 22.31 8.65 19.70
C GLY A 41 23.53 9.03 20.54
N ILE A 42 23.34 9.32 21.83
CA ILE A 42 24.42 9.74 22.77
C ILE A 42 25.35 8.57 23.10
N MET A 43 24.78 7.35 23.11
CA MET A 43 25.51 6.13 23.42
C MET A 43 25.23 5.06 22.37
N LYS A 44 26.19 4.13 22.23
CA LYS A 44 25.99 2.92 21.41
C LYS A 44 25.98 1.68 22.32
N PRO A 45 25.09 0.70 22.08
CA PRO A 45 25.09 -0.55 22.82
C PRO A 45 26.32 -1.39 22.47
N LYS A 46 26.75 -2.23 23.42
CA LYS A 46 27.67 -3.32 23.15
C LYS A 46 26.93 -4.47 22.47
N SER A 47 27.64 -5.41 21.88
CA SER A 47 27.05 -6.51 21.11
C SER A 47 26.10 -7.40 21.94
N ASP A 48 26.41 -7.63 23.21
CA ASP A 48 25.55 -8.38 24.14
C ASP A 48 24.21 -7.66 24.42
N VAL A 49 24.28 -6.34 24.62
CA VAL A 49 23.10 -5.49 24.80
C VAL A 49 22.29 -5.43 23.52
N LEU A 50 22.95 -5.34 22.36
CA LEU A 50 22.28 -5.35 21.07
C LEU A 50 21.50 -6.65 20.83
N ALA A 51 22.09 -7.79 21.18
CA ALA A 51 21.43 -9.09 21.12
C ALA A 51 20.22 -9.18 22.07
N THR A 52 20.34 -8.63 23.29
CA THR A 52 19.22 -8.57 24.25
C THR A 52 18.09 -7.65 23.77
N LEU A 53 18.43 -6.50 23.16
CA LEU A 53 17.45 -5.60 22.54
C LEU A 53 16.71 -6.30 21.39
N ALA A 54 17.44 -6.96 20.51
CA ALA A 54 16.89 -7.69 19.37
C ALA A 54 15.91 -8.79 19.85
N SER A 55 16.30 -9.57 20.84
CA SER A 55 15.42 -10.58 21.46
C SER A 55 14.19 -9.98 22.12
N ALA A 56 14.34 -8.87 22.86
CA ALA A 56 13.23 -8.21 23.52
C ALA A 56 12.22 -7.59 22.54
N LEU A 57 12.69 -7.19 21.36
CA LEU A 57 11.84 -6.58 20.30
C LEU A 57 11.42 -7.58 19.22
N ASP A 58 11.82 -8.85 19.37
CA ASP A 58 11.53 -9.95 18.43
C ASP A 58 11.96 -9.64 16.98
N ILE A 59 13.19 -9.16 16.83
CA ILE A 59 13.83 -8.83 15.55
C ILE A 59 15.26 -9.33 15.52
N SER A 60 15.91 -9.30 14.34
CA SER A 60 17.32 -9.62 14.21
C SER A 60 18.21 -8.45 14.66
N THR A 61 19.45 -8.73 15.05
CA THR A 61 20.46 -7.69 15.31
C THR A 61 20.77 -6.90 14.02
N ALA A 62 20.70 -7.56 12.87
CA ALA A 62 20.89 -6.95 11.55
C ALA A 62 19.89 -5.83 11.24
N TYR A 63 18.69 -5.89 11.83
CA TYR A 63 17.72 -4.80 11.73
C TYR A 63 18.30 -3.47 12.21
N PHE A 64 18.99 -3.45 13.35
CA PHE A 64 19.58 -2.22 13.89
C PHE A 64 20.75 -1.69 13.05
N GLU A 65 21.37 -2.54 12.26
CA GLU A 65 22.44 -2.18 11.33
C GLU A 65 21.93 -1.73 9.97
N GLY A 66 20.62 -1.96 9.68
CA GLY A 66 20.01 -1.71 8.39
C GLY A 66 20.33 -2.76 7.34
N THR A 67 20.75 -3.96 7.78
CA THR A 67 21.20 -5.05 6.90
C THR A 67 20.31 -6.29 6.97
N SER A 68 19.22 -6.24 7.75
CA SER A 68 18.29 -7.37 7.90
C SER A 68 17.54 -7.71 6.60
N MET A 69 17.43 -6.74 5.70
CA MET A 69 16.65 -6.83 4.47
C MET A 69 17.13 -5.78 3.50
N VAL A 70 17.25 -6.14 2.24
CA VAL A 70 17.53 -5.20 1.15
C VAL A 70 16.20 -4.72 0.58
N LEU A 71 15.86 -3.45 0.80
CA LEU A 71 14.69 -2.82 0.21
C LEU A 71 15.07 -2.09 -1.09
N ASP A 72 14.18 -2.10 -2.07
CA ASP A 72 14.37 -1.35 -3.31
C ASP A 72 14.05 0.14 -3.05
N VAL A 73 15.04 0.86 -2.54
CA VAL A 73 14.94 2.27 -2.13
C VAL A 73 14.59 3.23 -3.29
N PRO A 74 15.02 3.01 -4.55
CA PRO A 74 14.59 3.84 -5.68
C PRO A 74 13.08 3.92 -5.84
N MET A 75 12.35 2.84 -5.61
CA MET A 75 10.88 2.85 -5.66
C MET A 75 10.26 3.75 -4.59
N LEU A 76 10.82 3.77 -3.38
CA LEU A 76 10.36 4.66 -2.30
C LEU A 76 10.58 6.15 -2.61
N ARG A 77 11.58 6.47 -3.43
CA ARG A 77 11.91 7.86 -3.82
C ARG A 77 11.14 8.33 -5.05
N SER A 78 10.73 7.41 -5.93
CA SER A 78 10.06 7.72 -7.19
C SER A 78 8.54 7.71 -7.11
N SER A 79 7.96 6.99 -6.16
CA SER A 79 6.50 6.78 -6.04
C SER A 79 5.73 7.99 -5.49
N SER A 80 6.39 9.07 -5.12
CA SER A 80 5.71 10.24 -4.58
C SER A 80 6.05 11.52 -5.35
N ASN A 81 5.04 12.18 -5.86
CA ASN A 81 5.07 13.61 -6.18
C ASN A 81 5.36 14.47 -4.92
N THR A 82 5.63 13.86 -3.80
CA THR A 82 5.88 14.46 -2.49
C THR A 82 7.36 14.34 -2.16
N SER A 83 8.00 15.46 -1.94
CA SER A 83 9.37 15.54 -1.46
C SER A 83 9.44 15.11 0.01
N LEU A 84 9.54 13.80 0.25
CA LEU A 84 9.90 13.29 1.58
C LEU A 84 11.31 13.74 1.93
N SER A 85 11.51 14.18 3.16
CA SER A 85 12.82 14.47 3.69
C SER A 85 13.66 13.19 3.83
N GLU A 86 14.99 13.33 3.85
CA GLU A 86 15.86 12.17 4.09
C GLU A 86 15.55 11.47 5.43
N GLU A 87 15.11 12.21 6.44
CA GLU A 87 14.76 11.67 7.75
C GLU A 87 13.47 10.83 7.65
N GLU A 88 12.43 11.31 6.97
CA GLU A 88 11.20 10.55 6.72
C GLU A 88 11.45 9.28 5.91
N LEU A 89 12.31 9.32 4.90
CA LEU A 89 12.70 8.14 4.14
C LEU A 89 13.38 7.09 5.02
N VAL A 90 14.29 7.51 5.91
CA VAL A 90 14.94 6.58 6.86
C VAL A 90 13.93 5.99 7.85
N GLU A 91 12.97 6.78 8.31
CA GLU A 91 11.90 6.30 9.20
C GLU A 91 11.00 5.29 8.50
N ILE A 92 10.57 5.57 7.26
CA ILE A 92 9.77 4.65 6.44
C ILE A 92 10.53 3.35 6.16
N GLU A 93 11.80 3.43 5.77
CA GLU A 93 12.66 2.25 5.54
C GLU A 93 12.79 1.39 6.80
N ALA A 94 13.01 2.02 7.95
CA ALA A 94 13.11 1.33 9.24
C ALA A 94 11.79 0.66 9.63
N LEU A 95 10.66 1.34 9.41
CA LEU A 95 9.31 0.84 9.65
C LEU A 95 8.99 -0.36 8.76
N LEU A 96 9.27 -0.26 7.45
CA LEU A 96 9.10 -1.35 6.49
C LEU A 96 9.95 -2.56 6.88
N SER A 97 11.25 -2.37 7.13
CA SER A 97 12.16 -3.45 7.52
C SER A 97 11.66 -4.17 8.78
N PHE A 98 11.21 -3.42 9.79
CA PHE A 98 10.69 -4.00 11.03
C PHE A 98 9.44 -4.86 10.78
N LYS A 99 8.44 -4.28 10.10
CA LYS A 99 7.17 -4.98 9.87
C LYS A 99 7.33 -6.17 8.92
N ALA A 100 8.14 -6.03 7.88
CA ALA A 100 8.41 -7.12 6.94
C ALA A 100 9.18 -8.26 7.63
N GLU A 101 10.18 -7.96 8.44
CA GLU A 101 10.92 -8.98 9.18
C GLU A 101 9.99 -9.77 10.12
N GLN A 102 9.15 -9.08 10.89
CA GLN A 102 8.17 -9.73 11.75
C GLN A 102 7.16 -10.57 10.97
N TYR A 103 6.64 -10.03 9.87
CA TYR A 103 5.69 -10.73 9.02
C TYR A 103 6.28 -12.02 8.46
N LEU A 104 7.45 -11.94 7.82
CA LEU A 104 8.13 -13.09 7.22
C LEU A 104 8.58 -14.12 8.25
N ARG A 105 8.99 -13.66 9.45
CA ARG A 105 9.32 -14.54 10.57
C ARG A 105 8.10 -15.33 11.03
N THR A 106 6.96 -14.65 11.21
CA THR A 106 5.70 -15.28 11.59
C THR A 106 5.25 -16.29 10.54
N GLU A 107 5.30 -15.94 9.23
CA GLU A 107 4.98 -16.86 8.14
C GLU A 107 5.82 -18.15 8.22
N ARG A 108 7.14 -18.00 8.49
CA ARG A 108 8.04 -19.14 8.62
C ARG A 108 7.72 -20.02 9.84
N GLN A 109 7.47 -19.39 10.99
CA GLN A 109 7.16 -20.11 12.23
C GLN A 109 5.92 -20.99 12.14
N ILE A 110 4.90 -20.53 11.42
CA ILE A 110 3.63 -21.26 11.28
C ILE A 110 3.53 -22.05 9.96
N GLY A 111 4.59 -22.10 9.16
CA GLY A 111 4.61 -22.84 7.88
C GLY A 111 3.67 -22.29 6.80
N MET A 112 3.32 -21.00 6.85
CA MET A 112 2.39 -20.36 5.92
C MET A 112 3.08 -19.46 4.89
N GLN A 113 4.31 -19.76 4.50
CA GLN A 113 5.03 -18.95 3.50
C GLN A 113 4.26 -18.94 2.17
N ALA A 114 4.03 -17.74 1.64
CA ALA A 114 3.49 -17.57 0.32
C ALA A 114 4.60 -17.11 -0.63
N HIS A 115 4.78 -17.85 -1.70
CA HIS A 115 5.64 -17.45 -2.82
C HIS A 115 4.86 -16.53 -3.74
N PHE A 116 5.54 -15.56 -4.30
CA PHE A 116 5.00 -14.65 -5.29
C PHE A 116 5.69 -14.87 -6.63
N ASN A 117 4.89 -15.06 -7.67
CA ASN A 117 5.35 -15.03 -9.06
C ASN A 117 4.68 -13.84 -9.73
N ASN A 118 5.46 -12.94 -10.30
CA ASN A 118 4.90 -11.79 -11.01
C ASN A 118 4.19 -12.26 -12.30
N PRO A 119 2.86 -12.16 -12.39
CA PRO A 119 2.14 -12.57 -13.61
C PRO A 119 2.35 -11.62 -14.78
N LEU A 120 2.93 -10.44 -14.55
CA LEU A 120 3.27 -9.43 -15.55
C LEU A 120 4.80 -9.31 -15.73
N GLU A 121 5.56 -10.35 -15.38
CA GLU A 121 7.01 -10.33 -15.56
C GLU A 121 7.38 -10.04 -17.01
N GLY A 122 8.22 -9.01 -17.23
CA GLY A 122 8.63 -8.56 -18.54
C GLY A 122 7.61 -7.69 -19.30
N VAL A 123 6.44 -7.41 -18.72
CA VAL A 123 5.48 -6.46 -19.30
C VAL A 123 6.00 -5.03 -19.07
N CYS A 124 6.30 -4.37 -20.19
CA CYS A 124 6.76 -2.98 -20.21
C CYS A 124 5.62 -2.11 -20.76
N VAL A 125 5.26 -1.05 -20.04
CA VAL A 125 4.16 -0.15 -20.42
C VAL A 125 4.66 1.27 -20.60
N SER A 126 4.25 1.91 -21.68
CA SER A 126 4.62 3.28 -22.05
C SER A 126 3.43 4.16 -22.42
N ASN A 127 2.28 3.58 -22.68
CA ASN A 127 1.07 4.24 -23.16
C ASN A 127 -0.20 3.61 -22.58
N LEU A 128 -1.35 4.24 -22.88
CA LEU A 128 -2.65 3.87 -22.35
C LEU A 128 -3.10 2.45 -22.79
N GLU A 129 -2.91 2.09 -24.04
CA GLU A 129 -3.30 0.79 -24.58
C GLU A 129 -2.57 -0.35 -23.87
N GLU A 130 -1.25 -0.24 -23.72
CA GLU A 130 -0.44 -1.22 -23.01
C GLU A 130 -0.83 -1.36 -21.53
N VAL A 131 -1.25 -0.26 -20.89
CA VAL A 131 -1.75 -0.30 -19.51
C VAL A 131 -3.08 -1.04 -19.42
N ILE A 132 -4.01 -0.83 -20.36
CA ILE A 132 -5.29 -1.54 -20.41
C ILE A 132 -5.03 -3.05 -20.57
N GLU A 133 -4.20 -3.41 -21.55
CA GLU A 133 -3.82 -4.82 -21.80
C GLU A 133 -3.17 -5.47 -20.57
N ALA A 134 -2.28 -4.75 -19.87
CA ALA A 134 -1.66 -5.24 -18.64
C ALA A 134 -2.67 -5.45 -17.50
N ALA A 135 -3.63 -4.54 -17.34
CA ALA A 135 -4.69 -4.67 -16.34
C ALA A 135 -5.61 -5.86 -16.64
N ASP A 136 -6.02 -6.03 -17.90
CA ASP A 136 -6.84 -7.15 -18.35
C ASP A 136 -6.10 -8.48 -18.20
N LEU A 137 -4.81 -8.52 -18.58
CA LEU A 137 -3.95 -9.70 -18.41
C LEU A 137 -3.85 -10.08 -16.93
N LEU A 138 -3.63 -9.11 -16.03
CA LEU A 138 -3.56 -9.38 -14.60
C LEU A 138 -4.89 -9.93 -14.07
N ARG A 139 -6.02 -9.35 -14.48
CA ARG A 139 -7.35 -9.84 -14.09
C ARG A 139 -7.57 -11.29 -14.55
N ALA A 140 -7.17 -11.61 -15.77
CA ALA A 140 -7.23 -12.98 -16.31
C ALA A 140 -6.35 -13.95 -15.52
N GLN A 141 -5.08 -13.61 -15.30
CA GLN A 141 -4.11 -14.44 -14.55
C GLN A 141 -4.54 -14.63 -13.08
N TRP A 142 -5.12 -13.63 -12.48
CA TRP A 142 -5.62 -13.71 -11.10
C TRP A 142 -7.03 -14.27 -11.00
N ARG A 143 -7.69 -14.49 -12.13
CA ARG A 143 -9.07 -14.99 -12.24
C ARG A 143 -10.07 -14.09 -11.53
N CYS A 144 -9.95 -12.81 -11.75
CA CYS A 144 -10.85 -11.81 -11.17
C CYS A 144 -12.20 -11.74 -11.90
N GLY A 145 -12.25 -12.14 -13.17
CA GLY A 145 -13.40 -11.90 -14.04
C GLY A 145 -13.54 -10.41 -14.40
N ASP A 146 -14.67 -10.05 -15.01
CA ASP A 146 -14.94 -8.66 -15.44
C ASP A 146 -15.68 -7.84 -14.36
N GLY A 147 -16.24 -8.50 -13.36
CA GLY A 147 -17.00 -7.88 -12.27
C GLY A 147 -16.13 -7.24 -11.18
N PRO A 148 -16.76 -6.69 -10.14
CA PRO A 148 -16.07 -6.01 -9.05
C PRO A 148 -15.17 -6.96 -8.25
N ILE A 149 -14.05 -6.45 -7.76
CA ILE A 149 -13.14 -7.17 -6.86
C ILE A 149 -13.57 -6.87 -5.42
N PRO A 150 -14.09 -7.84 -4.65
CA PRO A 150 -14.66 -7.57 -3.33
C PRO A 150 -13.67 -6.98 -2.32
N SER A 151 -12.40 -7.42 -2.35
CA SER A 151 -11.33 -6.83 -1.55
C SER A 151 -10.00 -6.96 -2.28
N VAL A 152 -9.42 -5.82 -2.62
CA VAL A 152 -8.11 -5.73 -3.29
C VAL A 152 -7.01 -6.18 -2.36
N LEU A 153 -7.02 -5.72 -1.09
CA LEU A 153 -5.98 -6.07 -0.12
C LEU A 153 -5.94 -7.58 0.13
N ARG A 154 -7.10 -8.21 0.30
CA ARG A 154 -7.18 -9.68 0.46
C ARG A 154 -6.78 -10.43 -0.80
N LEU A 155 -7.08 -9.89 -1.97
CA LEU A 155 -6.62 -10.47 -3.24
C LEU A 155 -5.10 -10.45 -3.30
N MET A 156 -4.46 -9.31 -3.02
CA MET A 156 -3.00 -9.17 -2.97
C MET A 156 -2.37 -10.16 -1.96
N GLU A 157 -2.91 -10.24 -0.73
CA GLU A 157 -2.45 -11.20 0.27
C GLU A 157 -2.54 -12.66 -0.22
N ARG A 158 -3.63 -13.04 -0.90
CA ARG A 158 -3.80 -14.39 -1.46
C ARG A 158 -2.82 -14.70 -2.57
N LYS A 159 -2.41 -13.68 -3.31
CA LYS A 159 -1.41 -13.81 -4.38
C LYS A 159 0.03 -13.78 -3.90
N GLY A 160 0.25 -13.58 -2.59
CA GLY A 160 1.58 -13.65 -1.96
C GLY A 160 2.24 -12.30 -1.73
N ILE A 161 1.56 -11.20 -2.05
CA ILE A 161 2.04 -9.84 -1.71
C ILE A 161 1.87 -9.63 -0.21
N LYS A 162 2.88 -9.09 0.45
CA LYS A 162 2.88 -8.80 1.88
C LYS A 162 2.27 -7.42 2.08
N VAL A 163 0.99 -7.36 2.43
CA VAL A 163 0.30 -6.09 2.70
C VAL A 163 0.43 -5.77 4.18
N LEU A 164 1.06 -4.64 4.47
CA LEU A 164 1.38 -4.16 5.82
C LEU A 164 0.57 -2.89 6.10
N ASN A 165 0.04 -2.78 7.33
CA ASN A 165 -0.61 -1.55 7.78
C ASN A 165 0.31 -0.76 8.70
N ALA A 166 0.45 0.54 8.44
CA ALA A 166 1.13 1.47 9.34
C ALA A 166 0.67 2.89 9.11
N SER A 167 0.80 3.73 10.13
CA SER A 167 0.65 5.17 9.97
C SER A 167 1.82 5.72 9.16
N LEU A 168 1.50 6.50 8.15
CA LEU A 168 2.45 7.12 7.22
C LEU A 168 2.37 8.66 7.36
N PRO A 169 3.39 9.39 6.90
CA PRO A 169 3.31 10.84 6.79
C PRO A 169 2.07 11.29 6.02
N ASP A 170 1.52 12.44 6.36
CA ASP A 170 0.23 12.96 5.85
C ASP A 170 0.09 12.96 4.32
N GLN A 171 1.19 12.99 3.61
CA GLN A 171 1.24 13.07 2.15
C GLN A 171 1.27 11.69 1.48
N VAL A 172 1.52 10.62 2.24
CA VAL A 172 1.68 9.25 1.74
C VAL A 172 0.53 8.38 2.25
N VAL A 173 -0.27 7.84 1.36
CA VAL A 173 -1.36 6.90 1.70
C VAL A 173 -0.90 5.45 1.58
N GLY A 174 0.04 5.18 0.69
CA GLY A 174 0.64 3.87 0.46
C GLY A 174 1.99 4.00 -0.21
N LEU A 175 2.71 2.92 -0.18
CA LEU A 175 3.97 2.75 -0.91
C LEU A 175 4.25 1.27 -1.12
N SER A 176 5.05 0.96 -2.13
CA SER A 176 5.44 -0.40 -2.47
C SER A 176 6.94 -0.55 -2.65
N THR A 177 7.44 -1.74 -2.43
CA THR A 177 8.84 -2.08 -2.65
C THR A 177 9.03 -3.60 -2.71
N TRP A 178 10.20 -4.03 -3.15
CA TRP A 178 10.64 -5.40 -3.06
C TRP A 178 11.63 -5.55 -1.91
N ALA A 179 11.41 -6.55 -1.06
CA ALA A 179 12.38 -6.97 -0.08
C ALA A 179 13.15 -8.19 -0.59
N ASP A 180 14.48 -8.10 -0.52
CA ASP A 180 15.42 -9.11 -1.01
C ASP A 180 15.15 -9.55 -2.47
N LYS A 181 14.50 -8.69 -3.27
CA LYS A 181 14.08 -8.91 -4.67
C LYS A 181 13.09 -10.07 -4.88
N ILE A 182 12.57 -10.66 -3.82
CA ILE A 182 11.66 -11.82 -3.90
C ILE A 182 10.34 -11.64 -3.14
N HIS A 183 10.29 -10.69 -2.20
CA HIS A 183 9.10 -10.43 -1.41
C HIS A 183 8.48 -9.08 -1.78
N PRO A 184 7.40 -9.04 -2.56
CA PRO A 184 6.70 -7.78 -2.81
C PRO A 184 5.98 -7.32 -1.55
N LEU A 185 6.25 -6.08 -1.17
CA LEU A 185 5.67 -5.41 -0.01
C LEU A 185 4.81 -4.24 -0.46
N VAL A 186 3.66 -4.11 0.16
CA VAL A 186 2.81 -2.91 0.08
C VAL A 186 2.52 -2.44 1.49
N LEU A 187 2.90 -1.21 1.81
CA LEU A 187 2.57 -0.56 3.07
C LEU A 187 1.44 0.43 2.82
N ILE A 188 0.38 0.35 3.60
CA ILE A 188 -0.83 1.18 3.45
C ILE A 188 -1.23 1.75 4.79
N ASP A 189 -1.62 3.03 4.82
CA ASP A 189 -2.22 3.66 5.98
C ASP A 189 -3.75 3.47 5.96
N MET A 190 -4.21 2.48 6.72
CA MET A 190 -5.63 2.17 6.86
C MET A 190 -6.31 2.96 7.99
N GLY A 191 -5.56 3.70 8.78
CA GLY A 191 -6.04 4.43 9.96
C GLY A 191 -6.24 5.92 9.72
N SER A 192 -5.88 6.42 8.54
CA SER A 192 -6.01 7.83 8.22
C SER A 192 -7.47 8.22 8.01
N GLU A 193 -7.94 9.24 8.74
CA GLU A 193 -9.26 9.86 8.51
C GLU A 193 -9.42 10.48 7.11
N LYS A 194 -8.29 10.65 6.39
CA LYS A 194 -8.23 11.17 5.03
C LYS A 194 -8.46 10.10 3.97
N THR A 195 -8.56 8.83 4.37
CA THR A 195 -8.61 7.69 3.44
C THR A 195 -9.98 7.00 3.54
N ASN A 196 -10.83 7.22 2.54
CA ASN A 196 -12.03 6.41 2.36
C ASN A 196 -11.68 5.06 1.71
N CYS A 197 -12.64 4.15 1.64
CA CYS A 197 -12.43 2.80 1.11
C CYS A 197 -11.99 2.83 -0.35
N GLU A 198 -12.60 3.68 -1.18
CA GLU A 198 -12.30 3.82 -2.60
C GLU A 198 -10.86 4.29 -2.82
N ARG A 199 -10.42 5.28 -2.07
CA ARG A 199 -9.05 5.77 -2.13
C ARG A 199 -8.04 4.70 -1.69
N LEU A 200 -8.37 3.94 -0.63
CA LEU A 200 -7.53 2.84 -0.17
C LEU A 200 -7.36 1.78 -1.26
N ARG A 201 -8.46 1.40 -1.92
CA ARG A 201 -8.47 0.45 -3.04
C ARG A 201 -7.64 0.95 -4.21
N PHE A 202 -7.87 2.21 -4.60
CA PHE A 202 -7.12 2.85 -5.68
C PHE A 202 -5.63 2.88 -5.38
N THR A 203 -5.23 3.33 -4.18
CA THR A 203 -3.84 3.36 -3.76
C THR A 203 -3.22 1.96 -3.79
N ALA A 204 -3.91 0.94 -3.28
CA ALA A 204 -3.40 -0.43 -3.32
C ALA A 204 -3.16 -0.93 -4.76
N CYS A 205 -4.07 -0.62 -5.69
CA CYS A 205 -3.90 -0.97 -7.11
C CYS A 205 -2.81 -0.13 -7.80
N HIS A 206 -2.63 1.12 -7.40
CA HIS A 206 -1.55 1.97 -7.88
C HIS A 206 -0.19 1.40 -7.47
N GLU A 207 -0.03 1.03 -6.20
CA GLU A 207 1.18 0.38 -5.69
C GLU A 207 1.41 -0.99 -6.35
N LEU A 208 0.33 -1.69 -6.71
CA LEU A 208 0.42 -2.92 -7.48
C LEU A 208 1.00 -2.67 -8.88
N GLY A 209 0.65 -1.56 -9.52
CA GLY A 209 1.25 -1.12 -10.78
C GLY A 209 2.77 -0.96 -10.68
N HIS A 210 3.25 -0.26 -9.63
CA HIS A 210 4.69 -0.12 -9.38
C HIS A 210 5.41 -1.45 -9.13
N LEU A 211 4.75 -2.41 -8.51
CA LEU A 211 5.35 -3.73 -8.22
C LEU A 211 5.43 -4.65 -9.43
N LEU A 212 4.46 -4.58 -10.33
CA LEU A 212 4.27 -5.61 -11.36
C LEU A 212 4.74 -5.18 -12.76
N LEU A 213 4.70 -3.88 -13.05
CA LEU A 213 5.01 -3.33 -14.37
C LEU A 213 6.45 -2.85 -14.45
N THR A 214 6.97 -2.82 -15.66
CA THR A 214 8.22 -2.13 -16.00
C THR A 214 7.92 -0.95 -16.91
N PHE A 215 8.78 0.06 -16.89
CA PHE A 215 8.58 1.31 -17.60
C PHE A 215 9.85 1.68 -18.34
N PRO A 216 9.78 2.19 -19.59
CA PRO A 216 10.94 2.71 -20.29
C PRO A 216 11.41 4.03 -19.66
N ASP A 217 12.65 4.40 -19.92
CA ASP A 217 13.21 5.68 -19.45
C ASP A 217 12.35 6.86 -19.94
N GLY A 218 12.05 7.79 -19.03
CA GLY A 218 11.24 8.98 -19.34
C GLY A 218 9.72 8.74 -19.36
N ALA A 219 9.25 7.53 -19.06
CA ALA A 219 7.82 7.27 -18.94
C ALA A 219 7.19 8.07 -17.79
N LYS A 220 5.92 8.42 -17.94
CA LYS A 220 5.11 9.05 -16.89
C LYS A 220 4.58 7.99 -15.93
N VAL A 221 5.48 7.38 -15.17
CA VAL A 221 5.20 6.21 -14.31
C VAL A 221 3.97 6.40 -13.43
N GLU A 222 3.89 7.53 -12.70
CA GLU A 222 2.75 7.82 -11.82
C GLU A 222 1.42 7.86 -12.58
N GLN A 223 1.40 8.46 -13.77
CA GLN A 223 0.20 8.49 -14.60
C GLN A 223 -0.19 7.08 -15.07
N LEU A 224 0.78 6.29 -15.52
CA LEU A 224 0.54 4.91 -15.99
C LEU A 224 0.05 4.01 -14.84
N CYS A 225 0.62 4.14 -13.63
CA CYS A 225 0.15 3.41 -12.44
C CYS A 225 -1.26 3.84 -12.01
N ASN A 226 -1.60 5.13 -12.12
CA ASN A 226 -2.97 5.62 -11.87
C ASN A 226 -3.96 5.01 -12.87
N GLN A 227 -3.62 4.98 -14.16
CA GLN A 227 -4.44 4.35 -15.20
C GLN A 227 -4.58 2.85 -14.97
N PHE A 228 -3.49 2.16 -14.62
CA PHE A 228 -3.51 0.75 -14.28
C PHE A 228 -4.46 0.47 -13.10
N ALA A 229 -4.37 1.27 -12.03
CA ALA A 229 -5.26 1.14 -10.88
C ALA A 229 -6.74 1.29 -11.27
N SER A 230 -7.07 2.27 -12.08
CA SER A 230 -8.45 2.49 -12.57
C SER A 230 -8.96 1.29 -13.35
N PHE A 231 -8.22 0.80 -14.33
CA PHE A 231 -8.67 -0.29 -15.20
C PHE A 231 -8.62 -1.66 -14.50
N PHE A 232 -7.71 -1.85 -13.56
CA PHE A 232 -7.72 -3.06 -12.75
C PHE A 232 -8.92 -3.11 -11.80
N LEU A 233 -9.34 -1.98 -11.23
CA LEU A 233 -10.53 -1.89 -10.37
C LEU A 233 -11.83 -2.02 -11.17
N PHE A 234 -11.92 -1.31 -12.29
CA PHE A 234 -13.10 -1.27 -13.13
C PHE A 234 -12.66 -1.34 -14.60
N PRO A 235 -12.68 -2.53 -15.23
CA PRO A 235 -12.25 -2.70 -16.62
C PRO A 235 -12.99 -1.76 -17.55
N ARG A 236 -12.25 -1.13 -18.46
CA ARG A 236 -12.77 -0.12 -19.38
C ARG A 236 -13.95 -0.60 -20.21
N ARG A 237 -13.87 -1.87 -20.65
CA ARG A 237 -14.94 -2.53 -21.38
C ARG A 237 -16.20 -2.65 -20.53
N THR A 238 -16.05 -3.15 -19.30
CA THR A 238 -17.16 -3.32 -18.36
C THR A 238 -17.79 -1.97 -17.99
N PHE A 239 -16.96 -0.95 -17.71
CA PHE A 239 -17.47 0.39 -17.46
C PHE A 239 -18.33 0.92 -18.62
N LYS A 240 -17.86 0.72 -19.87
CA LYS A 240 -18.62 1.11 -21.07
C LYS A 240 -19.94 0.36 -21.17
N GLU A 241 -19.97 -0.94 -20.88
CA GLU A 241 -21.17 -1.77 -20.91
C GLU A 241 -22.18 -1.33 -19.82
N GLU A 242 -21.70 -1.10 -18.59
CA GLU A 242 -22.54 -0.67 -17.45
C GLU A 242 -23.19 0.72 -17.68
N ILE A 243 -22.49 1.64 -18.32
CA ILE A 243 -23.00 2.99 -18.64
C ILE A 243 -23.92 3.00 -19.88
N GLY A 244 -24.04 1.88 -20.62
CA GLY A 244 -24.93 1.74 -21.76
C GLY A 244 -24.27 1.87 -23.14
N GLY A 245 -22.93 2.01 -23.19
CA GLY A 245 -22.14 1.81 -24.41
C GLY A 245 -22.05 2.94 -25.41
N ASP A 246 -23.05 3.80 -25.50
CA ASP A 246 -23.19 4.87 -26.50
C ASP A 246 -23.01 6.26 -25.90
N PHE A 247 -22.86 7.26 -26.77
CA PHE A 247 -22.81 8.66 -26.36
C PHE A 247 -24.12 9.07 -25.67
N ARG A 248 -23.95 9.77 -24.54
CA ARG A 248 -25.04 10.27 -23.71
C ARG A 248 -24.95 11.79 -23.52
N GLU A 249 -26.08 12.46 -23.54
CA GLU A 249 -26.13 13.90 -23.24
C GLU A 249 -25.84 14.19 -21.77
N SER A 250 -26.26 13.29 -20.87
CA SER A 250 -26.06 13.44 -19.43
C SER A 250 -25.86 12.08 -18.72
N LEU A 251 -25.14 12.12 -17.61
CA LEU A 251 -25.04 11.05 -16.62
C LEU A 251 -25.85 11.44 -15.39
N ALA A 252 -26.60 10.51 -14.83
CA ALA A 252 -27.30 10.72 -13.56
C ALA A 252 -26.35 10.40 -12.38
N LEU A 253 -26.47 11.16 -11.29
CA LEU A 253 -25.67 10.94 -10.08
C LEU A 253 -25.97 9.57 -9.48
N GLU A 254 -27.23 9.15 -9.48
CA GLU A 254 -27.71 7.91 -8.90
C GLU A 254 -27.09 6.68 -9.58
N GLU A 255 -26.91 6.68 -10.89
CA GLU A 255 -26.25 5.57 -11.60
C GLU A 255 -24.76 5.47 -11.26
N LEU A 256 -24.08 6.62 -11.12
CA LEU A 256 -22.66 6.63 -10.72
C LEU A 256 -22.48 6.25 -9.25
N ILE A 257 -23.46 6.55 -8.39
CA ILE A 257 -23.49 6.08 -7.00
C ILE A 257 -23.60 4.55 -6.95
N ASP A 258 -24.50 3.95 -7.73
CA ASP A 258 -24.65 2.49 -7.76
C ASP A 258 -23.36 1.80 -8.22
N LEU A 259 -22.73 2.31 -9.28
CA LEU A 259 -21.45 1.79 -9.75
C LEU A 259 -20.31 2.01 -8.72
N ARG A 260 -20.30 3.15 -8.01
CA ARG A 260 -19.36 3.37 -6.92
C ARG A 260 -19.54 2.37 -5.80
N GLU A 261 -20.76 2.10 -5.38
CA GLU A 261 -21.06 1.12 -4.35
C GLU A 261 -20.70 -0.31 -4.76
N LEU A 262 -20.77 -0.63 -6.04
CA LEU A 262 -20.49 -1.94 -6.59
C LEU A 262 -19.00 -2.17 -6.87
N TYR A 263 -18.34 -1.21 -7.55
CA TYR A 263 -16.94 -1.35 -8.01
C TYR A 263 -15.92 -0.70 -7.08
N GLY A 264 -16.35 0.21 -6.19
CA GLY A 264 -15.47 0.95 -5.28
C GLY A 264 -14.53 1.90 -5.99
N VAL A 265 -15.05 2.58 -7.03
CA VAL A 265 -14.36 3.61 -7.80
C VAL A 265 -15.10 4.94 -7.62
N SER A 266 -14.36 6.02 -7.36
CA SER A 266 -14.93 7.34 -7.11
C SER A 266 -15.75 7.84 -8.31
N ILE A 267 -16.77 8.66 -8.05
CA ILE A 267 -17.59 9.27 -9.11
C ILE A 267 -16.73 10.18 -10.00
N ALA A 268 -15.78 10.90 -9.42
CA ALA A 268 -14.83 11.70 -10.19
C ALA A 268 -14.06 10.86 -11.22
N ALA A 269 -13.60 9.67 -10.85
CA ALA A 269 -12.91 8.76 -11.77
C ALA A 269 -13.85 8.21 -12.85
N GLN A 270 -15.10 7.88 -12.50
CA GLN A 270 -16.10 7.40 -13.45
C GLN A 270 -16.46 8.48 -14.49
N VAL A 271 -16.66 9.73 -14.07
CA VAL A 271 -16.92 10.86 -14.98
C VAL A 271 -15.72 11.11 -15.91
N HIS A 272 -14.51 10.99 -15.40
CA HIS A 272 -13.29 11.11 -16.20
C HIS A 272 -13.22 10.01 -17.27
N GLU A 273 -13.49 8.77 -16.90
CA GLU A 273 -13.48 7.62 -17.81
C GLU A 273 -14.57 7.74 -18.88
N ALA A 274 -15.77 8.20 -18.50
CA ALA A 274 -16.85 8.44 -19.45
C ALA A 274 -16.47 9.50 -20.51
N TRP A 275 -15.73 10.52 -20.11
CA TRP A 275 -15.23 11.53 -21.04
C TRP A 275 -14.09 10.97 -21.92
N ASP A 276 -13.15 10.24 -21.38
CA ASP A 276 -12.05 9.60 -22.13
C ASP A 276 -12.57 8.61 -23.19
N LEU A 277 -13.64 7.90 -22.87
CA LEU A 277 -14.36 7.01 -23.78
C LEU A 277 -15.25 7.74 -24.78
N ARG A 278 -15.36 9.08 -24.69
CA ARG A 278 -16.25 9.92 -25.51
C ARG A 278 -17.73 9.54 -25.36
N LEU A 279 -18.11 9.03 -24.20
CA LEU A 279 -19.50 8.73 -23.87
C LEU A 279 -20.27 9.98 -23.46
N ILE A 280 -19.57 11.05 -23.06
CA ILE A 280 -20.13 12.34 -22.72
C ILE A 280 -19.38 13.48 -23.45
N SER A 281 -20.05 14.62 -23.59
CA SER A 281 -19.43 15.83 -24.17
C SER A 281 -18.44 16.48 -23.19
N ARG A 282 -17.49 17.27 -23.72
CA ARG A 282 -16.60 18.10 -22.92
C ARG A 282 -17.38 19.07 -22.03
N GLN A 283 -18.45 19.66 -22.54
CA GLN A 283 -19.28 20.57 -21.77
C GLN A 283 -19.90 19.87 -20.55
N HIS A 284 -20.39 18.64 -20.72
CA HIS A 284 -20.98 17.87 -19.61
C HIS A 284 -19.92 17.46 -18.58
N TYR A 285 -18.72 17.04 -19.03
CA TYR A 285 -17.58 16.76 -18.17
C TYR A 285 -17.20 17.99 -17.33
N ASP A 286 -17.04 19.18 -17.96
CA ASP A 286 -16.68 20.42 -17.26
C ASP A 286 -17.76 20.81 -16.25
N TRP A 287 -19.05 20.62 -16.60
CA TRP A 287 -20.15 20.84 -15.66
C TRP A 287 -20.07 19.94 -14.44
N TRP A 288 -19.80 18.63 -14.61
CA TRP A 288 -19.62 17.69 -13.50
C TRP A 288 -18.50 18.15 -12.57
N TYR A 289 -17.37 18.55 -13.13
CA TYR A 289 -16.23 18.98 -12.33
C TYR A 289 -16.49 20.29 -11.58
N GLU A 290 -17.03 21.31 -12.24
CA GLU A 290 -17.22 22.63 -11.64
C GLU A 290 -18.42 22.66 -10.68
N GLU A 291 -19.52 22.00 -11.02
CA GLU A 291 -20.75 22.11 -10.24
C GLU A 291 -20.89 21.05 -9.15
N LEU A 292 -20.28 19.89 -9.31
CA LEU A 292 -20.45 18.78 -8.38
C LEU A 292 -19.13 18.33 -7.72
N ILE A 293 -18.14 17.90 -8.49
CA ILE A 293 -16.92 17.25 -7.96
C ILE A 293 -16.07 18.23 -7.14
N LYS A 294 -15.79 19.43 -7.64
CA LYS A 294 -15.01 20.45 -6.91
C LYS A 294 -15.71 20.93 -5.64
N LYS A 295 -17.05 20.94 -5.61
CA LYS A 295 -17.83 21.35 -4.45
C LYS A 295 -17.96 20.23 -3.40
N ASN A 296 -17.76 18.98 -3.81
CA ASN A 296 -17.83 17.81 -2.94
C ASN A 296 -16.66 16.83 -3.21
N VAL A 297 -15.43 17.29 -2.98
CA VAL A 297 -14.19 16.52 -3.24
C VAL A 297 -14.14 15.19 -2.46
N LYS A 298 -14.81 15.12 -1.32
CA LYS A 298 -14.89 13.89 -0.51
C LYS A 298 -16.03 12.97 -0.94
N GLU A 299 -16.88 13.41 -1.87
CA GLU A 299 -18.06 12.68 -2.33
C GLU A 299 -18.99 12.28 -1.15
N GLU A 300 -19.13 13.16 -0.15
CA GLU A 300 -19.99 12.95 1.01
C GLU A 300 -21.47 12.86 0.58
N GLY A 301 -22.16 11.84 1.07
CA GLY A 301 -23.55 11.58 0.70
C GLY A 301 -23.75 10.91 -0.67
N TRP A 302 -22.67 10.58 -1.39
CA TRP A 302 -22.72 9.91 -2.70
C TRP A 302 -22.50 8.40 -2.61
N GLY A 303 -23.03 7.75 -1.59
CA GLY A 303 -22.84 6.33 -1.36
C GLY A 303 -21.43 5.99 -0.84
N SER A 304 -21.18 4.72 -0.68
CA SER A 304 -19.87 4.19 -0.31
C SER A 304 -19.74 2.74 -0.77
N TYR A 305 -18.52 2.28 -0.99
CA TYR A 305 -18.28 0.90 -1.40
C TYR A 305 -18.87 -0.10 -0.39
N ARG A 306 -19.58 -1.11 -0.91
CA ARG A 306 -20.38 -2.07 -0.10
C ARG A 306 -19.51 -3.02 0.74
N PHE A 307 -18.25 -3.27 0.34
CA PHE A 307 -17.40 -4.25 1.00
C PHE A 307 -16.18 -3.57 1.62
N PRO A 308 -15.93 -3.71 2.93
CA PRO A 308 -14.79 -3.07 3.55
C PRO A 308 -13.47 -3.72 3.13
N GLU A 309 -12.46 -2.90 2.89
CA GLU A 309 -11.09 -3.40 2.73
C GLU A 309 -10.52 -3.81 4.10
N THR A 310 -10.01 -5.01 4.19
CA THR A 310 -9.46 -5.54 5.44
C THR A 310 -8.26 -6.43 5.19
N LEU A 311 -7.28 -6.39 6.10
CA LEU A 311 -6.18 -7.35 6.13
C LEU A 311 -6.64 -8.62 6.83
N GLY A 312 -6.48 -9.76 6.16
CA GLY A 312 -6.92 -11.05 6.69
C GLY A 312 -5.78 -11.97 7.08
N ARG A 313 -4.67 -11.92 6.36
CA ARG A 313 -3.57 -12.86 6.53
C ARG A 313 -2.81 -12.62 7.83
N GLU A 314 -2.40 -11.38 8.09
CA GLU A 314 -1.72 -11.01 9.33
C GLU A 314 -2.57 -11.35 10.57
N LYS A 315 -3.89 -11.04 10.51
CA LYS A 315 -4.82 -11.38 11.60
C LYS A 315 -4.89 -12.89 11.85
N ARG A 316 -4.95 -13.70 10.79
CA ARG A 316 -4.95 -15.17 10.92
C ARG A 316 -3.64 -15.69 11.50
N MET A 317 -2.49 -15.20 11.00
CA MET A 317 -1.18 -15.59 11.50
C MET A 317 -1.03 -15.31 13.00
N ARG A 318 -1.41 -14.11 13.45
CA ARG A 318 -1.40 -13.74 14.87
C ARG A 318 -2.34 -14.59 15.72
N ALA A 319 -3.47 -15.03 15.18
CA ALA A 319 -4.38 -15.92 15.89
C ALA A 319 -3.77 -17.32 16.07
N ILE A 320 -3.09 -17.85 15.05
CA ILE A 320 -2.42 -19.15 15.11
C ILE A 320 -1.30 -19.12 16.15
N VAL A 321 -0.43 -18.10 16.13
CA VAL A 321 0.69 -17.98 17.11
C VAL A 321 0.19 -17.90 18.57
N LYS A 322 -1.03 -17.44 18.82
CA LYS A 322 -1.58 -17.38 20.18
C LYS A 322 -2.08 -18.72 20.70
N VAL A 323 -2.29 -19.68 19.83
CA VAL A 323 -2.83 -21.01 20.17
C VAL A 323 -1.73 -22.07 20.23
N CYS A 324 -0.63 -21.84 19.52
CA CYS A 324 0.61 -22.65 19.61
C CYS A 324 1.48 -22.23 20.76
#